data_a11ba4807e67bbf8c7b9fef7e29e8c5e
#
_entry.id   a11ba4807e67bbf8c7b9fef7e29e8c5e
#
_cell.length_a   1.000
_cell.length_b   1.000
_cell.length_c   1.000
_cell.angle_alpha   90.00
_cell.angle_beta   90.00
_cell.angle_gamma   90.00
#
_symmetry.space_group_name_H-M   'P 1'
#
loop_
_entity.id
_entity.type
_entity.pdbx_description
1 polymer ?
#
loop_
_entity_poly.entity_id
_entity_poly.type
_entity_poly.pdbx_seq_one_letter_code
_entity_poly.pdbx_strand_id
1 'polypeptide(L)'
;MSQIPNHQILDAKTDIEELLSDSKKAPVKLVYAAKKNHDLISEEAEDLESFRVELLSDFAKTDEQGNIIREMGEDGEPTEQAEFESQEALQEFQERLSEIYSDEADLDVRTVDIDSVGEYVAPANWGKNLDFMFKGFETKKEELRGGEVQASTDSIENILGMKSGVEEEPELPLKFSSALYRTYKSLAEAQTQIEERRFELLAEYAEKDEDGVVKTKEDSTRAKFPDEESEERFHEELNEVYNQQYEVEASMVEIGYTDGVDIHPRHVIILDFLLMD
;
A
#
# COMPACT_ATOMS: atom_id res chain seq x y z
N MET A 1 9.97 16.33 12.39
CA MET A 1 8.58 15.90 12.28
C MET A 1 8.52 14.99 11.07
N SER A 2 7.83 13.87 11.20
CA SER A 2 7.58 12.96 10.10
C SER A 2 6.13 13.13 9.65
N GLN A 3 5.90 13.22 8.34
CA GLN A 3 4.57 13.16 7.74
C GLN A 3 4.19 11.69 7.59
N ILE A 4 3.11 11.29 8.23
CA ILE A 4 2.65 9.90 8.27
C ILE A 4 1.21 9.88 7.78
N PRO A 5 0.90 9.14 6.70
CA PRO A 5 -0.47 8.97 6.24
C PRO A 5 -1.37 8.42 7.33
N ASN A 6 -2.56 8.97 7.48
CA ASN A 6 -3.47 8.62 8.56
C ASN A 6 -3.85 7.13 8.56
N HIS A 7 -4.02 6.52 7.38
CA HIS A 7 -4.24 5.08 7.31
C HIS A 7 -3.07 4.25 7.87
N GLN A 8 -1.83 4.73 7.71
CA GLN A 8 -0.64 4.05 8.24
C GLN A 8 -0.55 4.15 9.78
N ILE A 9 -1.10 5.21 10.38
CA ILE A 9 -1.13 5.40 11.85
C ILE A 9 -1.94 4.31 12.54
N LEU A 10 -3.10 3.95 11.97
CA LEU A 10 -3.97 2.90 12.51
C LEU A 10 -3.27 1.54 12.50
N ASP A 11 -2.63 1.19 11.39
CA ASP A 11 -1.85 -0.03 11.25
C ASP A 11 -0.65 -0.04 12.21
N ALA A 12 0.10 1.08 12.26
CA ALA A 12 1.28 1.23 13.10
C ALA A 12 0.97 1.11 14.60
N LYS A 13 -0.19 1.55 15.07
CA LYS A 13 -0.62 1.36 16.46
C LYS A 13 -0.62 -0.11 16.83
N THR A 14 -1.28 -0.94 16.02
CA THR A 14 -1.38 -2.39 16.23
C THR A 14 0.00 -3.04 16.24
N ASP A 15 0.84 -2.73 15.26
CA ASP A 15 2.19 -3.31 15.14
C ASP A 15 3.12 -2.89 16.30
N ILE A 16 3.01 -1.64 16.77
CA ILE A 16 3.75 -1.16 17.94
C ILE A 16 3.31 -1.90 19.21
N GLU A 17 2.00 -2.11 19.41
CA GLU A 17 1.46 -2.86 20.53
C GLU A 17 1.94 -4.32 20.50
N GLU A 18 1.95 -4.95 19.34
CA GLU A 18 2.46 -6.30 19.14
C GLU A 18 3.96 -6.38 19.44
N LEU A 19 4.77 -5.48 18.87
CA LEU A 19 6.21 -5.37 19.14
C LEU A 19 6.49 -5.22 20.65
N LEU A 20 5.71 -4.41 21.36
CA LEU A 20 5.89 -4.19 22.78
C LEU A 20 5.47 -5.40 23.63
N SER A 21 4.48 -6.19 23.16
CA SER A 21 4.01 -7.39 23.82
C SER A 21 5.03 -8.54 23.79
N ASP A 22 5.77 -8.71 22.67
CA ASP A 22 6.86 -9.72 22.51
C ASP A 22 8.25 -9.08 22.41
N SER A 23 8.48 -8.06 23.21
CA SER A 23 9.72 -7.25 23.17
C SER A 23 11.01 -8.02 23.53
N LYS A 24 10.92 -9.28 24.01
CA LYS A 24 12.09 -10.06 24.47
C LYS A 24 13.07 -10.40 23.35
N LYS A 25 12.59 -10.53 22.11
CA LYS A 25 13.41 -10.90 20.95
C LYS A 25 13.83 -9.68 20.12
N ALA A 26 13.11 -8.58 20.26
CA ALA A 26 13.34 -7.39 19.47
C ALA A 26 14.57 -6.59 19.93
N PRO A 27 15.28 -5.91 19.03
CA PRO A 27 16.39 -5.04 19.35
C PRO A 27 16.00 -3.93 20.34
N VAL A 28 16.82 -3.72 21.37
CA VAL A 28 16.51 -2.78 22.48
C VAL A 28 16.22 -1.35 21.96
N LYS A 29 16.94 -0.90 20.92
CA LYS A 29 16.72 0.43 20.32
C LYS A 29 15.36 0.53 19.64
N LEU A 30 14.93 -0.55 18.96
CA LEU A 30 13.61 -0.62 18.32
C LEU A 30 12.50 -0.58 19.37
N VAL A 31 12.58 -1.42 20.41
CA VAL A 31 11.63 -1.45 21.53
C VAL A 31 11.56 -0.08 22.23
N TYR A 32 12.72 0.58 22.42
CA TYR A 32 12.76 1.90 23.04
C TYR A 32 12.07 2.96 22.18
N ALA A 33 12.30 2.94 20.86
CA ALA A 33 11.65 3.87 19.95
C ALA A 33 10.13 3.60 19.86
N ALA A 34 9.73 2.34 19.73
CA ALA A 34 8.33 1.93 19.74
C ALA A 34 7.61 2.42 21.00
N LYS A 35 8.21 2.21 22.18
CA LYS A 35 7.65 2.69 23.45
C LYS A 35 7.54 4.22 23.52
N LYS A 36 8.45 4.97 22.88
CA LYS A 36 8.40 6.43 22.84
C LYS A 36 7.36 6.96 21.85
N ASN A 37 7.12 6.22 20.78
CA ASN A 37 6.14 6.59 19.76
C ASN A 37 4.72 6.12 20.11
N HIS A 38 4.59 5.10 20.96
CA HIS A 38 3.32 4.48 21.29
C HIS A 38 2.24 5.49 21.71
N ASP A 39 2.56 6.38 22.64
CA ASP A 39 1.58 7.34 23.15
C ASP A 39 1.13 8.31 22.07
N LEU A 40 2.08 8.82 21.23
CA LEU A 40 1.78 9.73 20.12
C LEU A 40 0.90 9.06 19.05
N ILE A 41 1.28 7.84 18.64
CA ILE A 41 0.55 7.06 17.63
C ILE A 41 -0.84 6.66 18.15
N SER A 42 -0.94 6.31 19.44
CA SER A 42 -2.23 5.93 20.05
C SER A 42 -3.19 7.12 20.15
N GLU A 43 -2.71 8.31 20.53
CA GLU A 43 -3.51 9.53 20.60
C GLU A 43 -4.06 9.88 19.21
N GLU A 44 -3.22 9.90 18.19
CA GLU A 44 -3.65 10.20 16.82
C GLU A 44 -4.61 9.14 16.26
N ALA A 45 -4.36 7.85 16.53
CA ALA A 45 -5.25 6.78 16.11
C ALA A 45 -6.63 6.87 16.80
N GLU A 46 -6.68 7.28 18.07
CA GLU A 46 -7.94 7.50 18.80
C GLU A 46 -8.72 8.69 18.23
N ASP A 47 -8.03 9.75 17.84
CA ASP A 47 -8.66 10.91 17.19
C ASP A 47 -9.24 10.53 15.82
N LEU A 48 -8.49 9.78 15.00
CA LEU A 48 -8.96 9.26 13.70
C LEU A 48 -10.18 8.34 13.86
N GLU A 49 -10.17 7.44 14.84
CA GLU A 49 -11.30 6.55 15.10
C GLU A 49 -12.53 7.33 15.60
N SER A 50 -12.32 8.34 16.45
CA SER A 50 -13.40 9.23 16.91
C SER A 50 -14.05 9.96 15.73
N PHE A 51 -13.23 10.45 14.81
CA PHE A 51 -13.70 11.12 13.59
C PHE A 51 -14.47 10.16 12.67
N ARG A 52 -13.99 8.93 12.53
CA ARG A 52 -14.69 7.87 11.79
C ARG A 52 -16.07 7.58 12.36
N VAL A 53 -16.17 7.51 13.70
CA VAL A 53 -17.45 7.26 14.39
C VAL A 53 -18.41 8.45 14.24
N GLU A 54 -17.94 9.69 14.34
CA GLU A 54 -18.75 10.88 14.07
C GLU A 54 -19.27 10.88 12.65
N LEU A 55 -18.40 10.69 11.68
CA LEU A 55 -18.75 10.61 10.26
C LEU A 55 -19.77 9.49 9.99
N LEU A 56 -19.56 8.32 10.60
CA LEU A 56 -20.50 7.21 10.49
C LEU A 56 -21.88 7.55 11.07
N SER A 57 -21.93 8.32 12.16
CA SER A 57 -23.20 8.77 12.77
C SER A 57 -23.98 9.74 11.90
N ASP A 58 -23.29 10.48 11.01
CA ASP A 58 -23.93 11.42 10.10
C ASP A 58 -24.57 10.75 8.88
N PHE A 59 -24.08 9.58 8.47
CA PHE A 59 -24.47 8.90 7.23
C PHE A 59 -25.19 7.56 7.43
N ALA A 60 -24.91 6.85 8.54
CA ALA A 60 -25.52 5.57 8.80
C ALA A 60 -26.93 5.70 9.39
N LYS A 61 -27.76 4.68 9.23
CA LYS A 61 -29.04 4.60 9.92
C LYS A 61 -28.85 4.50 11.42
N THR A 62 -29.70 5.22 12.15
CA THR A 62 -29.73 5.16 13.61
C THR A 62 -31.10 4.69 14.12
N ASP A 63 -31.12 4.04 15.27
CA ASP A 63 -32.33 3.69 15.97
C ASP A 63 -32.96 4.93 16.69
N GLU A 64 -34.12 4.74 17.34
CA GLU A 64 -34.81 5.80 18.08
C GLU A 64 -33.99 6.38 19.25
N GLN A 65 -32.91 5.69 19.64
CA GLN A 65 -31.98 6.09 20.71
C GLN A 65 -30.69 6.73 20.16
N GLY A 66 -30.53 6.79 18.83
CA GLY A 66 -29.36 7.34 18.16
C GLY A 66 -28.19 6.36 18.02
N ASN A 67 -28.39 5.06 18.25
CA ASN A 67 -27.35 4.06 18.01
C ASN A 67 -27.32 3.66 16.53
N ILE A 68 -26.13 3.45 15.99
CA ILE A 68 -25.95 3.01 14.61
C ILE A 68 -26.54 1.60 14.44
N ILE A 69 -27.41 1.45 13.45
CA ILE A 69 -27.97 0.16 13.04
C ILE A 69 -26.90 -0.58 12.22
N ARG A 70 -26.65 -1.84 12.58
CA ARG A 70 -25.69 -2.70 11.88
C ARG A 70 -26.39 -3.64 10.93
N GLU A 71 -25.72 -3.98 9.83
CA GLU A 71 -26.23 -5.00 8.91
C GLU A 71 -26.32 -6.36 9.60
N MET A 72 -27.33 -7.14 9.22
CA MET A 72 -27.51 -8.49 9.77
C MET A 72 -26.82 -9.50 8.88
N GLY A 73 -25.96 -10.33 9.48
CA GLY A 73 -25.34 -11.45 8.79
C GLY A 73 -26.34 -12.56 8.42
N GLU A 74 -25.89 -13.53 7.62
CA GLU A 74 -26.71 -14.68 7.22
C GLU A 74 -27.16 -15.54 8.40
N ASP A 75 -26.45 -15.52 9.50
CA ASP A 75 -26.76 -16.18 10.77
C ASP A 75 -27.75 -15.42 11.65
N GLY A 76 -28.15 -14.20 11.24
CA GLY A 76 -29.02 -13.30 11.97
C GLY A 76 -28.36 -12.54 13.12
N GLU A 77 -27.03 -12.57 13.21
CA GLU A 77 -26.25 -11.75 14.14
C GLU A 77 -25.85 -10.41 13.48
N PRO A 78 -25.77 -9.31 14.25
CA PRO A 78 -25.28 -8.04 13.71
C PRO A 78 -23.80 -8.15 13.26
N THR A 79 -23.52 -7.69 12.06
CA THR A 79 -22.15 -7.60 11.55
C THR A 79 -21.44 -6.35 12.11
N GLU A 80 -20.18 -6.17 11.78
CA GLU A 80 -19.46 -4.92 12.07
C GLU A 80 -19.84 -3.79 11.11
N GLN A 81 -20.52 -4.09 10.00
CA GLN A 81 -20.90 -3.13 8.98
C GLN A 81 -22.16 -2.35 9.40
N ALA A 82 -22.13 -1.05 9.19
CA ALA A 82 -23.28 -0.19 9.43
C ALA A 82 -24.27 -0.24 8.27
N GLU A 83 -25.56 -0.17 8.56
CA GLU A 83 -26.59 0.00 7.55
C GLU A 83 -26.72 1.47 7.14
N PHE A 84 -26.76 1.75 5.83
CA PHE A 84 -26.91 3.12 5.31
C PHE A 84 -28.31 3.34 4.77
N GLU A 85 -28.77 4.60 4.77
CA GLU A 85 -30.10 4.96 4.29
C GLU A 85 -30.24 4.76 2.76
N SER A 86 -29.15 5.01 2.03
CA SER A 86 -29.07 4.87 0.58
C SER A 86 -27.65 4.55 0.12
N GLN A 87 -27.51 4.18 -1.15
CA GLN A 87 -26.20 3.95 -1.75
C GLN A 87 -25.40 5.26 -1.90
N GLU A 88 -26.10 6.38 -2.12
CA GLU A 88 -25.48 7.70 -2.17
C GLU A 88 -24.87 8.09 -0.81
N ALA A 89 -25.57 7.79 0.30
CA ALA A 89 -25.06 8.04 1.66
C ALA A 89 -23.81 7.20 1.95
N LEU A 90 -23.80 5.93 1.52
CA LEU A 90 -22.62 5.06 1.62
C LEU A 90 -21.45 5.62 0.80
N GLN A 91 -21.71 6.06 -0.43
CA GLN A 91 -20.68 6.60 -1.29
C GLN A 91 -20.08 7.90 -0.71
N GLU A 92 -20.92 8.83 -0.24
CA GLU A 92 -20.45 10.07 0.38
C GLU A 92 -19.64 9.81 1.65
N PHE A 93 -20.06 8.84 2.48
CA PHE A 93 -19.29 8.38 3.63
C PHE A 93 -17.91 7.87 3.22
N GLN A 94 -17.85 6.99 2.19
CA GLN A 94 -16.59 6.42 1.70
C GLN A 94 -15.66 7.48 1.12
N GLU A 95 -16.18 8.45 0.38
CA GLU A 95 -15.40 9.56 -0.18
C GLU A 95 -14.76 10.39 0.94
N ARG A 96 -15.54 10.81 1.94
CA ARG A 96 -15.04 11.60 3.08
C ARG A 96 -14.05 10.82 3.94
N LEU A 97 -14.32 9.53 4.17
CA LEU A 97 -13.40 8.68 4.93
C LEU A 97 -12.07 8.51 4.19
N SER A 98 -12.12 8.37 2.85
CA SER A 98 -10.93 8.29 2.01
C SER A 98 -10.11 9.58 2.05
N GLU A 99 -10.75 10.76 2.06
CA GLU A 99 -10.07 12.05 2.23
C GLU A 99 -9.29 12.08 3.55
N ILE A 100 -9.95 11.73 4.68
CA ILE A 100 -9.31 11.72 6.00
C ILE A 100 -8.13 10.75 6.04
N TYR A 101 -8.28 9.55 5.48
CA TYR A 101 -7.23 8.53 5.51
C TYR A 101 -6.07 8.83 4.55
N SER A 102 -6.29 9.69 3.54
CA SER A 102 -5.26 10.16 2.63
C SER A 102 -4.47 11.34 3.16
N ASP A 103 -4.99 12.05 4.16
CA ASP A 103 -4.27 13.13 4.83
C ASP A 103 -3.08 12.58 5.63
N GLU A 104 -2.16 13.47 5.97
CA GLU A 104 -0.93 13.15 6.71
C GLU A 104 -0.91 13.88 8.05
N ALA A 105 -0.54 13.17 9.10
CA ALA A 105 -0.26 13.76 10.41
C ALA A 105 1.23 14.12 10.55
N ASP A 106 1.51 15.29 11.10
CA ASP A 106 2.87 15.76 11.42
C ASP A 106 3.26 15.33 12.84
N LEU A 107 3.93 14.19 12.99
CA LEU A 107 4.31 13.65 14.28
C LEU A 107 5.83 13.74 14.56
N ASP A 108 6.21 14.08 15.80
CA ASP A 108 7.61 14.11 16.24
C ASP A 108 8.05 12.72 16.75
N VAL A 109 8.16 11.78 15.83
CA VAL A 109 8.46 10.40 16.15
C VAL A 109 9.95 10.14 16.42
N ARG A 110 10.24 9.22 17.33
CA ARG A 110 11.58 8.72 17.58
C ARG A 110 12.00 7.74 16.50
N THR A 111 13.05 8.08 15.76
CA THR A 111 13.60 7.19 14.71
C THR A 111 14.73 6.30 15.23
N VAL A 112 14.91 5.17 14.56
CA VAL A 112 15.95 4.16 14.76
C VAL A 112 16.77 4.05 13.47
N ASP A 113 18.09 3.94 13.62
CA ASP A 113 18.95 3.60 12.50
C ASP A 113 18.71 2.14 12.12
N ILE A 114 18.41 1.88 10.83
CA ILE A 114 18.00 0.56 10.36
C ILE A 114 19.10 -0.50 10.56
N ASP A 115 20.37 -0.13 10.49
CA ASP A 115 21.47 -1.04 10.74
C ASP A 115 21.51 -1.54 12.18
N SER A 116 20.90 -0.79 13.11
CA SER A 116 20.82 -1.19 14.51
C SER A 116 19.70 -2.20 14.80
N VAL A 117 18.84 -2.49 13.82
CA VAL A 117 17.81 -3.53 13.90
C VAL A 117 18.41 -4.91 13.64
N GLY A 118 19.51 -4.99 12.88
CA GLY A 118 20.20 -6.25 12.55
C GLY A 118 19.30 -7.21 11.76
N GLU A 119 19.45 -8.48 12.05
CA GLU A 119 18.70 -9.58 11.39
C GLU A 119 17.35 -9.87 12.06
N TYR A 120 16.75 -8.90 12.75
CA TYR A 120 15.47 -9.11 13.41
C TYR A 120 14.38 -9.42 12.39
N VAL A 121 13.73 -10.58 12.55
CA VAL A 121 12.63 -11.07 11.71
C VAL A 121 11.31 -10.64 12.33
N ALA A 122 10.42 -10.12 11.51
CA ALA A 122 9.11 -9.60 11.88
C ALA A 122 8.09 -9.87 10.76
N PRO A 123 6.78 -9.73 11.00
CA PRO A 123 5.79 -9.70 9.95
C PRO A 123 6.17 -8.69 8.86
N ALA A 124 5.97 -9.04 7.59
CA ALA A 124 6.44 -8.22 6.46
C ALA A 124 5.78 -6.83 6.40
N ASN A 125 4.52 -6.72 6.85
CA ASN A 125 3.77 -5.46 6.94
C ASN A 125 4.45 -4.43 7.86
N TRP A 126 5.22 -4.87 8.88
CA TRP A 126 5.96 -3.95 9.74
C TRP A 126 6.95 -3.10 8.96
N GLY A 127 7.52 -3.65 7.89
CA GLY A 127 8.36 -2.88 6.97
C GLY A 127 7.63 -1.71 6.34
N LYS A 128 6.30 -1.85 6.10
CA LYS A 128 5.41 -0.80 5.61
C LYS A 128 4.95 0.11 6.74
N ASN A 129 4.31 -0.47 7.75
CA ASN A 129 3.55 0.26 8.74
C ASN A 129 4.45 1.05 9.70
N LEU A 130 5.68 0.56 9.97
CA LEU A 130 6.66 1.21 10.83
C LEU A 130 7.80 1.93 10.07
N ASP A 131 7.68 2.09 8.74
CA ASP A 131 8.72 2.70 7.90
C ASP A 131 9.17 4.08 8.40
N PHE A 132 8.25 4.90 8.89
CA PHE A 132 8.52 6.22 9.44
C PHE A 132 9.44 6.21 10.68
N MET A 133 9.58 5.05 11.35
CA MET A 133 10.49 4.86 12.48
C MET A 133 11.93 4.58 12.06
N PHE A 134 12.19 4.29 10.78
CA PHE A 134 13.51 3.88 10.33
C PHE A 134 14.20 4.95 9.50
N LYS A 135 15.52 5.06 9.68
CA LYS A 135 16.41 5.92 8.90
C LYS A 135 17.73 5.23 8.61
N GLY A 136 18.53 5.83 7.73
CA GLY A 136 19.88 5.32 7.43
C GLY A 136 19.92 4.30 6.31
N PHE A 137 18.83 4.16 5.53
CA PHE A 137 18.89 3.37 4.30
C PHE A 137 19.84 4.01 3.29
N GLU A 138 20.69 3.20 2.70
CA GLU A 138 21.41 3.58 1.49
C GLU A 138 20.42 3.53 0.31
N THR A 139 20.40 4.58 -0.50
CA THR A 139 19.51 4.67 -1.65
C THR A 139 20.30 4.89 -2.93
N LYS A 140 19.79 4.37 -4.05
CA LYS A 140 20.36 4.51 -5.39
C LYS A 140 19.24 4.83 -6.37
N LYS A 141 19.52 5.74 -7.31
CA LYS A 141 18.63 5.98 -8.43
C LYS A 141 18.93 5.00 -9.54
N GLU A 142 17.89 4.34 -10.02
CA GLU A 142 17.94 3.38 -11.11
C GLU A 142 16.98 3.81 -12.22
N GLU A 143 17.35 3.53 -13.46
CA GLU A 143 16.51 3.73 -14.63
C GLU A 143 15.94 2.38 -15.08
N LEU A 144 14.66 2.16 -14.84
CA LEU A 144 13.94 0.94 -15.22
C LEU A 144 13.00 1.21 -16.40
N ARG A 145 12.90 0.25 -17.32
CA ARG A 145 11.85 0.31 -18.34
C ARG A 145 10.48 0.05 -17.72
N GLY A 146 9.41 0.57 -18.32
CA GLY A 146 8.06 0.38 -17.82
C GLY A 146 7.68 -1.08 -17.56
N GLY A 147 8.13 -2.00 -18.42
CA GLY A 147 7.93 -3.44 -18.19
C GLY A 147 8.72 -3.98 -16.98
N GLU A 148 9.90 -3.43 -16.69
CA GLU A 148 10.71 -3.77 -15.51
C GLU A 148 10.11 -3.16 -14.25
N VAL A 149 9.55 -1.94 -14.32
CA VAL A 149 8.78 -1.32 -13.22
C VAL A 149 7.63 -2.24 -12.81
N GLN A 150 6.80 -2.66 -13.76
CA GLN A 150 5.67 -3.57 -13.49
C GLN A 150 6.13 -4.89 -12.88
N ALA A 151 7.17 -5.54 -13.44
CA ALA A 151 7.69 -6.81 -12.94
C ALA A 151 8.27 -6.68 -11.53
N SER A 152 8.93 -5.55 -11.22
CA SER A 152 9.51 -5.27 -9.90
C SER A 152 8.42 -5.01 -8.87
N THR A 153 7.41 -4.21 -9.21
CA THR A 153 6.23 -3.97 -8.36
C THR A 153 5.54 -5.29 -8.01
N ASP A 154 5.20 -6.10 -9.02
CA ASP A 154 4.58 -7.42 -8.83
C ASP A 154 5.42 -8.34 -7.93
N SER A 155 6.75 -8.27 -8.07
CA SER A 155 7.66 -9.09 -7.27
C SER A 155 7.71 -8.67 -5.81
N ILE A 156 7.76 -7.36 -5.53
CA ILE A 156 7.73 -6.83 -4.17
C ILE A 156 6.39 -7.14 -3.50
N GLU A 157 5.26 -6.92 -4.18
CA GLU A 157 3.94 -7.26 -3.65
C GLU A 157 3.82 -8.74 -3.29
N ASN A 158 4.37 -9.64 -4.09
CA ASN A 158 4.38 -11.07 -3.78
C ASN A 158 5.25 -11.38 -2.56
N ILE A 159 6.45 -10.79 -2.44
CA ILE A 159 7.37 -11.03 -1.32
C ILE A 159 6.79 -10.47 -0.01
N LEU A 160 6.18 -9.29 -0.05
CA LEU A 160 5.57 -8.64 1.11
C LEU A 160 4.18 -9.20 1.46
N GLY A 161 3.63 -10.13 0.66
CA GLY A 161 2.29 -10.66 0.91
C GLY A 161 1.15 -9.65 0.70
N MET A 162 1.39 -8.58 -0.08
CA MET A 162 0.42 -7.50 -0.28
C MET A 162 -0.75 -7.89 -1.20
N LYS A 163 -0.66 -9.02 -1.91
CA LYS A 163 -1.75 -9.50 -2.79
C LYS A 163 -2.85 -10.17 -1.99
N SER A 164 -4.10 -9.91 -2.36
CA SER A 164 -5.28 -10.54 -1.76
C SER A 164 -5.22 -12.07 -1.88
N GLY A 165 -5.53 -12.77 -0.79
CA GLY A 165 -5.58 -14.24 -0.74
C GLY A 165 -4.33 -14.91 -0.14
N VAL A 166 -3.41 -14.15 0.44
CA VAL A 166 -2.33 -14.71 1.27
C VAL A 166 -2.94 -15.06 2.62
N GLU A 167 -2.95 -16.35 2.97
CA GLU A 167 -3.54 -16.86 4.24
C GLU A 167 -2.68 -16.54 5.46
N GLU A 168 -1.35 -16.47 5.27
CA GLU A 168 -0.40 -16.16 6.34
C GLU A 168 0.56 -15.06 5.87
N GLU A 169 0.76 -14.08 6.74
CA GLU A 169 1.69 -13.00 6.47
C GLU A 169 3.13 -13.52 6.53
N PRO A 170 3.98 -13.22 5.52
CA PRO A 170 5.36 -13.68 5.54
C PRO A 170 6.17 -13.00 6.65
N GLU A 171 7.01 -13.79 7.33
CA GLU A 171 8.00 -13.26 8.26
C GLU A 171 9.31 -12.96 7.48
N LEU A 172 9.79 -11.73 7.55
CA LEU A 172 10.97 -11.26 6.83
C LEU A 172 11.92 -10.51 7.78
N PRO A 173 13.25 -10.49 7.48
CA PRO A 173 14.15 -9.55 8.13
C PRO A 173 13.60 -8.11 7.98
N LEU A 174 13.42 -7.41 9.08
CA LEU A 174 12.74 -6.10 9.08
C LEU A 174 13.48 -5.07 8.20
N LYS A 175 14.81 -5.12 8.13
CA LYS A 175 15.59 -4.29 7.21
C LYS A 175 15.23 -4.59 5.76
N PHE A 176 15.04 -5.85 5.41
CA PHE A 176 14.68 -6.27 4.05
C PHE A 176 13.27 -5.84 3.67
N SER A 177 12.26 -6.13 4.50
CA SER A 177 10.88 -5.72 4.23
C SER A 177 10.71 -4.20 4.14
N SER A 178 11.41 -3.43 5.00
CA SER A 178 11.40 -1.96 4.93
C SER A 178 12.06 -1.42 3.66
N ALA A 179 13.18 -2.01 3.22
CA ALA A 179 13.84 -1.62 1.96
C ALA A 179 12.95 -1.89 0.75
N LEU A 180 12.32 -3.08 0.71
CA LEU A 180 11.35 -3.43 -0.32
C LEU A 180 10.19 -2.44 -0.37
N TYR A 181 9.61 -2.10 0.79
CA TYR A 181 8.48 -1.18 0.83
C TYR A 181 8.86 0.25 0.38
N ARG A 182 10.03 0.75 0.77
CA ARG A 182 10.52 2.06 0.31
C ARG A 182 10.71 2.10 -1.20
N THR A 183 11.30 1.04 -1.76
CA THR A 183 11.44 0.91 -3.21
C THR A 183 10.07 0.77 -3.90
N TYR A 184 9.15 0.02 -3.30
CA TYR A 184 7.77 -0.10 -3.80
C TYR A 184 7.09 1.27 -3.94
N LYS A 185 7.26 2.19 -2.99
CA LYS A 185 6.68 3.55 -3.11
C LYS A 185 7.17 4.27 -4.36
N SER A 186 8.47 4.23 -4.63
CA SER A 186 9.03 4.85 -5.83
C SER A 186 8.59 4.14 -7.13
N LEU A 187 8.48 2.81 -7.11
CA LEU A 187 7.94 2.04 -8.23
C LEU A 187 6.46 2.34 -8.47
N ALA A 188 5.66 2.52 -7.43
CA ALA A 188 4.25 2.86 -7.54
C ALA A 188 4.02 4.24 -8.18
N GLU A 189 4.90 5.22 -7.89
CA GLU A 189 4.88 6.52 -8.57
C GLU A 189 5.16 6.38 -10.07
N ALA A 190 6.16 5.58 -10.45
CA ALA A 190 6.47 5.29 -11.85
C ALA A 190 5.33 4.51 -12.54
N GLN A 191 4.72 3.55 -11.83
CA GLN A 191 3.58 2.79 -12.34
C GLN A 191 2.36 3.68 -12.56
N THR A 192 2.10 4.64 -11.69
CA THR A 192 1.03 5.62 -11.86
C THR A 192 1.20 6.39 -13.17
N GLN A 193 2.41 6.85 -13.49
CA GLN A 193 2.71 7.54 -14.75
C GLN A 193 2.45 6.64 -15.98
N ILE A 194 2.80 5.35 -15.90
CA ILE A 194 2.54 4.36 -16.95
C ILE A 194 1.04 4.17 -17.15
N GLU A 195 0.27 4.01 -16.08
CA GLU A 195 -1.18 3.81 -16.14
C GLU A 195 -1.90 5.08 -16.62
N GLU A 196 -1.50 6.28 -16.19
CA GLU A 196 -2.04 7.54 -16.70
C GLU A 196 -1.87 7.63 -18.21
N ARG A 197 -0.66 7.34 -18.72
CA ARG A 197 -0.41 7.34 -20.16
C ARG A 197 -1.21 6.27 -20.89
N ARG A 198 -1.36 5.09 -20.31
CA ARG A 198 -2.21 4.03 -20.86
C ARG A 198 -3.68 4.45 -20.93
N PHE A 199 -4.20 5.14 -19.90
CA PHE A 199 -5.57 5.68 -19.92
C PHE A 199 -5.75 6.77 -20.99
N GLU A 200 -4.77 7.66 -21.20
CA GLU A 200 -4.78 8.63 -22.27
C GLU A 200 -4.88 7.96 -23.66
N LEU A 201 -4.06 6.93 -23.89
CA LEU A 201 -4.10 6.15 -25.13
C LEU A 201 -5.44 5.44 -25.33
N LEU A 202 -6.00 4.84 -24.27
CA LEU A 202 -7.34 4.26 -24.32
C LEU A 202 -8.40 5.32 -24.65
N ALA A 203 -8.28 6.50 -24.05
CA ALA A 203 -9.18 7.61 -24.33
C ALA A 203 -9.05 8.14 -25.76
N GLU A 204 -7.89 7.98 -26.40
CA GLU A 204 -7.66 8.40 -27.79
C GLU A 204 -8.16 7.37 -28.81
N TYR A 205 -7.87 6.08 -28.60
CA TYR A 205 -8.05 5.05 -29.62
C TYR A 205 -9.26 4.15 -29.42
N ALA A 206 -9.77 3.96 -28.17
CA ALA A 206 -10.88 3.05 -27.90
C ALA A 206 -12.25 3.65 -28.22
N GLU A 207 -13.23 2.79 -28.53
CA GLU A 207 -14.65 3.18 -28.60
C GLU A 207 -15.14 3.68 -27.24
N LYS A 208 -15.95 4.76 -27.27
CA LYS A 208 -16.63 5.31 -26.11
C LYS A 208 -18.13 5.19 -26.25
N ASP A 209 -18.82 5.11 -25.12
CA ASP A 209 -20.27 5.23 -25.07
C ASP A 209 -20.73 6.71 -25.11
N GLU A 210 -22.04 6.94 -24.95
CA GLU A 210 -22.63 8.29 -24.98
C GLU A 210 -22.17 9.16 -23.79
N ASP A 211 -21.71 8.54 -22.70
CA ASP A 211 -21.20 9.19 -21.48
C ASP A 211 -19.67 9.38 -21.53
N GLY A 212 -19.00 8.93 -22.61
CA GLY A 212 -17.54 9.04 -22.79
C GLY A 212 -16.73 7.92 -22.13
N VAL A 213 -17.36 6.90 -21.60
CA VAL A 213 -16.71 5.75 -20.97
C VAL A 213 -16.21 4.78 -22.04
N VAL A 214 -14.99 4.26 -21.86
CA VAL A 214 -14.40 3.27 -22.77
C VAL A 214 -15.22 1.98 -22.76
N LYS A 215 -15.68 1.56 -23.97
CA LYS A 215 -16.40 0.30 -24.15
C LYS A 215 -15.45 -0.89 -24.04
N THR A 216 -15.95 -1.98 -23.48
CA THR A 216 -15.25 -3.27 -23.45
C THR A 216 -15.81 -4.23 -24.52
N LYS A 217 -15.00 -5.21 -24.94
CA LYS A 217 -15.45 -6.33 -25.78
C LYS A 217 -16.43 -7.20 -24.96
N GLU A 218 -17.42 -7.79 -25.64
CA GLU A 218 -18.40 -8.68 -24.98
C GLU A 218 -17.67 -9.78 -24.19
N ASP A 219 -18.13 -10.02 -22.97
CA ASP A 219 -17.56 -11.00 -22.02
C ASP A 219 -16.06 -10.82 -21.69
N SER A 220 -15.55 -9.58 -21.78
CA SER A 220 -14.12 -9.27 -21.56
C SER A 220 -13.93 -7.93 -20.87
N THR A 221 -12.85 -7.81 -20.09
CA THR A 221 -12.37 -6.53 -19.56
C THR A 221 -11.52 -5.74 -20.57
N ARG A 222 -11.31 -6.27 -21.80
CA ARG A 222 -10.50 -5.64 -22.82
C ARG A 222 -11.27 -4.52 -23.51
N ALA A 223 -10.60 -3.39 -23.75
CA ALA A 223 -11.16 -2.28 -24.49
C ALA A 223 -11.59 -2.70 -25.90
N LYS A 224 -12.66 -2.10 -26.40
CA LYS A 224 -13.14 -2.26 -27.76
C LYS A 224 -12.61 -1.10 -28.60
N PHE A 225 -12.07 -1.39 -29.79
CA PHE A 225 -11.57 -0.40 -30.74
C PHE A 225 -12.50 -0.29 -31.96
N PRO A 226 -12.59 0.89 -32.59
CA PRO A 226 -13.48 1.09 -33.75
C PRO A 226 -13.05 0.29 -34.99
N ASP A 227 -11.75 0.06 -35.15
CA ASP A 227 -11.13 -0.67 -36.24
C ASP A 227 -9.76 -1.25 -35.84
N GLU A 228 -9.21 -2.10 -36.72
CA GLU A 228 -7.92 -2.77 -36.50
C GLU A 228 -6.73 -1.77 -36.50
N GLU A 229 -6.81 -0.70 -37.27
CA GLU A 229 -5.76 0.33 -37.35
C GLU A 229 -5.65 1.08 -36.00
N SER A 230 -6.78 1.39 -35.37
CA SER A 230 -6.82 2.03 -34.03
C SER A 230 -6.28 1.08 -32.96
N GLU A 231 -6.60 -0.22 -33.00
CA GLU A 231 -6.07 -1.24 -32.08
C GLU A 231 -4.56 -1.41 -32.26
N GLU A 232 -4.05 -1.44 -33.52
CA GLU A 232 -2.61 -1.53 -33.80
C GLU A 232 -1.86 -0.30 -33.31
N ARG A 233 -2.33 0.92 -33.58
CA ARG A 233 -1.71 2.16 -33.09
C ARG A 233 -1.67 2.23 -31.58
N PHE A 234 -2.77 1.88 -30.91
CA PHE A 234 -2.79 1.79 -29.46
C PHE A 234 -1.70 0.86 -28.93
N HIS A 235 -1.55 -0.32 -29.51
CA HIS A 235 -0.54 -1.28 -29.07
C HIS A 235 0.89 -0.83 -29.37
N GLU A 236 1.13 -0.15 -30.49
CA GLU A 236 2.43 0.42 -30.84
C GLU A 236 2.83 1.49 -29.81
N GLU A 237 1.97 2.49 -29.55
CA GLU A 237 2.26 3.56 -28.60
C GLU A 237 2.34 3.04 -27.16
N LEU A 238 1.48 2.10 -26.76
CA LEU A 238 1.58 1.46 -25.44
C LEU A 238 2.90 0.72 -25.27
N ASN A 239 3.40 0.07 -26.33
CA ASN A 239 4.70 -0.59 -26.31
C ASN A 239 5.85 0.42 -26.15
N GLU A 240 5.73 1.63 -26.73
CA GLU A 240 6.68 2.72 -26.49
C GLU A 240 6.70 3.15 -25.03
N VAL A 241 5.52 3.26 -24.37
CA VAL A 241 5.40 3.57 -22.95
C VAL A 241 6.14 2.52 -22.10
N TYR A 242 5.92 1.22 -22.39
CA TYR A 242 6.61 0.14 -21.66
C TYR A 242 8.11 0.05 -21.93
N ASN A 243 8.61 0.63 -23.04
CA ASN A 243 10.03 0.71 -23.34
C ASN A 243 10.69 2.02 -22.86
N GLN A 244 9.91 3.01 -22.43
CA GLN A 244 10.43 4.23 -21.84
C GLN A 244 11.10 3.94 -20.51
N GLN A 245 12.14 4.71 -20.17
CA GLN A 245 12.84 4.64 -18.89
C GLN A 245 12.16 5.55 -17.86
N TYR A 246 12.05 5.02 -16.63
CA TYR A 246 11.52 5.69 -15.46
C TYR A 246 12.57 5.68 -14.35
N GLU A 247 12.82 6.84 -13.74
CA GLU A 247 13.71 6.93 -12.58
C GLU A 247 13.00 6.38 -11.34
N VAL A 248 13.66 5.43 -10.66
CA VAL A 248 13.18 4.80 -9.42
C VAL A 248 14.26 4.96 -8.36
N GLU A 249 13.87 5.36 -7.15
CA GLU A 249 14.75 5.36 -5.99
C GLU A 249 14.68 4.00 -5.28
N ALA A 250 15.78 3.26 -5.36
CA ALA A 250 15.93 1.95 -4.76
C ALA A 250 16.57 2.05 -3.38
N SER A 251 15.95 1.49 -2.34
CA SER A 251 16.58 1.31 -1.04
C SER A 251 17.40 0.03 -1.05
N MET A 252 18.71 0.17 -0.89
CA MET A 252 19.67 -0.90 -1.02
C MET A 252 19.68 -1.81 0.22
N VAL A 253 19.87 -3.11 -0.01
CA VAL A 253 20.00 -4.09 1.06
C VAL A 253 21.09 -5.12 0.72
N GLU A 254 21.87 -5.54 1.71
CA GLU A 254 22.88 -6.57 1.53
C GLU A 254 22.23 -7.92 1.21
N ILE A 255 22.79 -8.66 0.25
CA ILE A 255 22.26 -9.96 -0.19
C ILE A 255 22.12 -10.96 0.97
N GLY A 256 22.97 -10.86 1.99
CA GLY A 256 22.90 -11.71 3.19
C GLY A 256 21.56 -11.63 3.94
N TYR A 257 20.80 -10.57 3.80
CA TYR A 257 19.45 -10.46 4.40
C TYR A 257 18.40 -11.30 3.68
N THR A 258 18.70 -11.89 2.53
CA THR A 258 17.83 -12.85 1.84
C THR A 258 18.11 -14.30 2.26
N ASP A 259 19.19 -14.54 3.01
CA ASP A 259 19.54 -15.88 3.48
C ASP A 259 18.48 -16.41 4.47
N GLY A 260 17.94 -17.57 4.13
CA GLY A 260 16.88 -18.21 4.92
C GLY A 260 15.46 -17.70 4.66
N VAL A 261 15.28 -16.72 3.79
CA VAL A 261 13.97 -16.28 3.31
C VAL A 261 13.56 -17.12 2.12
N ASP A 262 12.35 -17.67 2.14
CA ASP A 262 11.79 -18.45 1.03
C ASP A 262 11.30 -17.55 -0.11
N ILE A 263 12.25 -16.97 -0.84
CA ILE A 263 11.97 -16.12 -2.01
C ILE A 263 12.20 -16.93 -3.29
N HIS A 264 11.19 -16.98 -4.16
CA HIS A 264 11.35 -17.65 -5.43
C HIS A 264 12.48 -16.98 -6.26
N PRO A 265 13.42 -17.75 -6.84
CA PRO A 265 14.62 -17.21 -7.51
C PRO A 265 14.34 -16.15 -8.59
N ARG A 266 13.19 -16.23 -9.27
CA ARG A 266 12.81 -15.21 -10.27
C ARG A 266 12.67 -13.80 -9.69
N HIS A 267 12.18 -13.69 -8.43
CA HIS A 267 12.03 -12.39 -7.77
C HIS A 267 13.40 -11.83 -7.40
N VAL A 268 14.33 -12.66 -6.99
CA VAL A 268 15.72 -12.23 -6.71
C VAL A 268 16.37 -11.67 -7.98
N ILE A 269 16.19 -12.32 -9.13
CA ILE A 269 16.73 -11.85 -10.41
C ILE A 269 16.09 -10.50 -10.82
N ILE A 270 14.77 -10.37 -10.65
CA ILE A 270 14.04 -9.12 -10.99
C ILE A 270 14.48 -7.96 -10.07
N LEU A 271 14.75 -8.26 -8.81
CA LEU A 271 15.12 -7.27 -7.80
C LEU A 271 16.64 -7.13 -7.58
N ASP A 272 17.46 -7.65 -8.51
CA ASP A 272 18.94 -7.60 -8.43
C ASP A 272 19.46 -6.16 -8.22
N PHE A 273 18.78 -5.16 -8.79
CA PHE A 273 19.12 -3.74 -8.62
C PHE A 273 19.00 -3.23 -7.18
N LEU A 274 18.34 -3.94 -6.27
CA LEU A 274 18.22 -3.62 -4.83
C LEU A 274 19.34 -4.24 -4.00
N LEU A 275 20.03 -5.25 -4.52
CA LEU A 275 20.95 -6.06 -3.73
C LEU A 275 22.37 -5.52 -3.82
N MET A 276 23.03 -5.43 -2.68
CA MET A 276 24.46 -5.12 -2.55
C MET A 276 25.23 -6.40 -2.18
N ASP A 277 26.46 -6.52 -2.69
CA ASP A 277 27.40 -7.60 -2.34
C ASP A 277 27.85 -7.53 -0.87
#